data_7524c3fd9c4f2a3d164bafa0d9ecfab8
#
_entry.id   7524c3fd9c4f2a3d164bafa0d9ecfab8
#
_cell.length_a   1.000
_cell.length_b   1.000
_cell.length_c   1.000
_cell.angle_alpha   90.00
_cell.angle_beta   90.00
_cell.angle_gamma   90.00
#
_symmetry.space_group_name_H-M   'P 1'
#
loop_
_entity.id
_entity.type
_entity.pdbx_description
1 polymer ?
#
loop_
_entity_poly.entity_id
_entity_poly.type
_entity_poly.pdbx_seq_one_letter_code
_entity_poly.pdbx_strand_id
1 'polypeptide(L)'
;MLGSAERILYITDYIRNYENNIKTLNKLGLFDNATLFELFAIECASLWFGQRFSNLNSTKANYPYVDLISADDTILVQVSTNQNIPEKIKSTLEKIRDSSDVNIDKIKEVYFFVLDNPSISNVKDYLNDKQIGNISFLKDKHLITTKNIIEKAKCDLDFQKSLYELCVHERNTTSVCATSLKQAVDNGKFLIESNIDDLIAGEYEIDRSDKLLEMNEAAERFISVQGVAGSGKSALCKKFLKDKELVLFVRAEKFIEANSLDSIWNLNMQDVFRYTANKRIYIYIDALEFIADAPKTKHDLLFQLYNDAANYEHVYIITSCRSSDKNAFLKIEGHFSIQTVGLSVLANSEINAIAS
;
A
#
# COMPACT_ATOMS: atom_id res chain seq x y z
N MET A 1 24.87 -15.51 16.93
CA MET A 1 24.03 -16.06 15.84
C MET A 1 23.20 -17.20 16.44
N LEU A 2 21.86 -17.16 16.28
CA LEU A 2 20.99 -18.22 16.83
C LEU A 2 21.29 -19.57 16.20
N GLY A 3 21.15 -20.65 17.00
CA GLY A 3 21.23 -22.02 16.51
C GLY A 3 20.01 -22.39 15.63
N SER A 4 20.10 -23.52 14.89
CA SER A 4 19.00 -23.98 14.01
C SER A 4 17.68 -24.17 14.76
N ALA A 5 17.70 -24.77 15.94
CA ALA A 5 16.49 -24.99 16.74
C ALA A 5 15.84 -23.67 17.19
N GLU A 6 16.65 -22.68 17.59
CA GLU A 6 16.15 -21.36 18.01
C GLU A 6 15.53 -20.60 16.85
N ARG A 7 16.12 -20.70 15.64
CA ARG A 7 15.53 -20.11 14.42
C ARG A 7 14.18 -20.73 14.08
N ILE A 8 14.06 -22.07 14.18
CA ILE A 8 12.78 -22.76 13.95
C ILE A 8 11.71 -22.33 14.95
N LEU A 9 12.07 -22.20 16.24
CA LEU A 9 11.13 -21.68 17.23
C LEU A 9 10.65 -20.28 16.86
N TYR A 10 11.58 -19.39 16.53
CA TYR A 10 11.27 -18.02 16.14
C TYR A 10 10.34 -17.96 14.91
N ILE A 11 10.67 -18.68 13.84
CA ILE A 11 9.85 -18.78 12.61
C ILE A 11 8.45 -19.28 12.95
N THR A 12 8.37 -20.36 13.76
CA THR A 12 7.10 -20.97 14.14
C THR A 12 6.22 -20.00 14.92
N ASP A 13 6.79 -19.29 15.89
CA ASP A 13 6.06 -18.31 16.69
C ASP A 13 5.63 -17.10 15.84
N TYR A 14 6.51 -16.63 14.96
CA TYR A 14 6.18 -15.54 14.03
C TYR A 14 4.99 -15.91 13.13
N ILE A 15 5.06 -17.07 12.44
CA ILE A 15 3.99 -17.50 11.51
C ILE A 15 2.68 -17.75 12.26
N ARG A 16 2.70 -18.37 13.45
CA ARG A 16 1.48 -18.59 14.24
C ARG A 16 0.83 -17.29 14.71
N ASN A 17 1.63 -16.34 15.19
CA ASN A 17 1.11 -15.03 15.57
C ASN A 17 0.52 -14.30 14.37
N TYR A 18 1.16 -14.39 13.23
CA TYR A 18 0.70 -13.83 11.98
C TYR A 18 -0.66 -14.42 11.54
N GLU A 19 -0.79 -15.77 11.54
CA GLU A 19 -2.06 -16.46 11.27
C GLU A 19 -3.18 -16.06 12.23
N ASN A 20 -2.89 -15.99 13.52
CA ASN A 20 -3.87 -15.62 14.54
C ASN A 20 -4.37 -14.20 14.36
N ASN A 21 -3.47 -13.28 14.01
CA ASN A 21 -3.84 -11.90 13.70
C ASN A 21 -4.77 -11.84 12.49
N ILE A 22 -4.43 -12.51 11.38
CA ILE A 22 -5.28 -12.54 10.19
C ILE A 22 -6.65 -13.17 10.50
N LYS A 23 -6.70 -14.31 11.20
CA LYS A 23 -7.95 -14.97 11.59
C LYS A 23 -8.84 -14.09 12.47
N THR A 24 -8.22 -13.31 13.37
CA THR A 24 -8.95 -12.39 14.27
C THR A 24 -9.54 -11.21 13.46
N LEU A 25 -8.75 -10.64 12.59
CA LEU A 25 -9.16 -9.51 11.77
C LEU A 25 -10.25 -9.91 10.75
N ASN A 26 -10.14 -11.10 10.15
CA ASN A 26 -11.20 -11.67 9.29
C ASN A 26 -12.53 -11.81 10.03
N LYS A 27 -12.51 -12.23 11.31
CA LYS A 27 -13.74 -12.33 12.14
C LYS A 27 -14.36 -10.97 12.44
N LEU A 28 -13.55 -9.91 12.46
CA LEU A 28 -14.01 -8.52 12.65
C LEU A 28 -14.51 -7.86 11.37
N GLY A 29 -14.49 -8.57 10.23
CA GLY A 29 -14.93 -8.04 8.94
C GLY A 29 -13.98 -7.01 8.33
N LEU A 30 -12.73 -6.96 8.80
CA LEU A 30 -11.68 -6.08 8.29
C LEU A 30 -10.97 -6.82 7.14
N PHE A 31 -11.40 -6.58 5.92
CA PHE A 31 -11.01 -7.36 4.73
C PHE A 31 -9.61 -7.05 4.17
N ASP A 32 -8.93 -6.01 4.64
CA ASP A 32 -7.59 -5.60 4.13
C ASP A 32 -6.46 -6.58 4.50
N ASN A 33 -6.80 -7.67 5.19
CA ASN A 33 -5.82 -8.66 5.66
C ASN A 33 -5.34 -9.62 4.57
N ALA A 34 -6.09 -9.75 3.48
CA ALA A 34 -5.63 -10.47 2.30
C ALA A 34 -4.34 -9.84 1.76
N THR A 35 -4.29 -8.52 1.69
CA THR A 35 -3.12 -7.75 1.21
C THR A 35 -1.87 -7.98 2.07
N LEU A 36 -2.01 -8.01 3.40
CA LEU A 36 -0.87 -8.33 4.28
C LEU A 36 -0.34 -9.74 4.03
N PHE A 37 -1.24 -10.72 3.91
CA PHE A 37 -0.84 -12.09 3.62
C PHE A 37 -0.24 -12.23 2.22
N GLU A 38 -0.73 -11.48 1.24
CA GLU A 38 -0.14 -11.41 -0.10
C GLU A 38 1.30 -10.90 -0.07
N LEU A 39 1.60 -9.84 0.68
CA LEU A 39 2.96 -9.30 0.81
C LEU A 39 3.92 -10.33 1.41
N PHE A 40 3.53 -10.97 2.52
CA PHE A 40 4.32 -12.04 3.12
C PHE A 40 4.48 -13.24 2.17
N ALA A 41 3.41 -13.59 1.43
CA ALA A 41 3.42 -14.69 0.47
C ALA A 41 4.34 -14.44 -0.73
N ILE A 42 4.50 -13.18 -1.20
CA ILE A 42 5.45 -12.82 -2.27
C ILE A 42 6.87 -13.21 -1.87
N GLU A 43 7.29 -12.79 -0.67
CA GLU A 43 8.63 -13.07 -0.17
C GLU A 43 8.83 -14.58 0.09
N CYS A 44 7.83 -15.22 0.72
CA CYS A 44 7.85 -16.67 0.93
C CYS A 44 7.89 -17.46 -0.38
N ALA A 45 7.12 -17.07 -1.40
CA ALA A 45 7.14 -17.70 -2.72
C ALA A 45 8.52 -17.52 -3.38
N SER A 46 9.09 -16.31 -3.29
CA SER A 46 10.42 -16.04 -3.84
C SER A 46 11.50 -16.93 -3.20
N LEU A 47 11.45 -17.12 -1.89
CA LEU A 47 12.33 -18.05 -1.17
C LEU A 47 12.03 -19.51 -1.51
N TRP A 48 10.74 -19.88 -1.62
CA TRP A 48 10.32 -21.27 -1.88
C TRP A 48 10.78 -21.78 -3.23
N PHE A 49 10.65 -20.94 -4.27
CA PHE A 49 10.96 -21.30 -5.66
C PHE A 49 12.35 -20.84 -6.11
N GLY A 50 13.08 -20.08 -5.30
CA GLY A 50 14.40 -19.54 -5.64
C GLY A 50 14.39 -18.52 -6.78
N GLN A 51 13.25 -17.87 -7.05
CA GLN A 51 13.09 -16.84 -8.07
C GLN A 51 12.14 -15.74 -7.61
N ARG A 52 12.22 -14.56 -8.23
CA ARG A 52 11.36 -13.42 -7.88
C ARG A 52 9.92 -13.64 -8.33
N PHE A 53 9.01 -13.15 -7.51
CA PHE A 53 7.58 -13.04 -7.81
C PHE A 53 7.16 -11.58 -7.76
N SER A 54 6.17 -11.24 -8.59
CA SER A 54 5.53 -9.91 -8.60
C SER A 54 4.02 -10.04 -8.36
N ASN A 55 3.44 -9.02 -7.74
CA ASN A 55 1.99 -8.95 -7.53
C ASN A 55 1.32 -8.47 -8.82
N LEU A 56 0.43 -9.29 -9.38
CA LEU A 56 -0.32 -8.96 -10.59
C LEU A 56 -1.35 -7.85 -10.36
N ASN A 57 -1.88 -7.73 -9.14
CA ASN A 57 -2.82 -6.68 -8.78
C ASN A 57 -2.18 -5.28 -8.77
N SER A 58 -0.83 -5.19 -8.70
CA SER A 58 -0.11 -3.92 -8.77
C SER A 58 0.00 -3.35 -10.19
N THR A 59 -0.10 -4.21 -11.22
CA THR A 59 0.05 -3.82 -12.63
C THR A 59 -1.30 -3.59 -13.33
N LYS A 60 -2.34 -4.28 -12.87
CA LYS A 60 -3.70 -4.17 -13.43
C LYS A 60 -4.68 -4.40 -12.29
N ALA A 61 -5.39 -3.36 -11.86
CA ALA A 61 -6.38 -3.47 -10.81
C ALA A 61 -7.35 -4.63 -11.08
N ASN A 62 -7.51 -5.52 -10.11
CA ASN A 62 -8.33 -6.73 -10.22
C ASN A 62 -7.90 -7.70 -11.31
N TYR A 63 -6.63 -8.11 -11.34
CA TYR A 63 -6.23 -9.27 -12.14
C TYR A 63 -7.06 -10.47 -11.63
N PRO A 64 -7.99 -11.00 -12.41
CA PRO A 64 -9.20 -11.59 -11.82
C PRO A 64 -9.01 -12.97 -11.20
N TYR A 65 -7.78 -13.56 -11.21
CA TYR A 65 -7.70 -14.99 -10.94
C TYR A 65 -6.53 -15.45 -10.08
N VAL A 66 -5.42 -14.72 -10.06
CA VAL A 66 -4.20 -15.07 -9.31
C VAL A 66 -3.51 -13.79 -8.82
N ASP A 67 -2.79 -13.91 -7.73
CA ASP A 67 -2.19 -12.75 -7.07
C ASP A 67 -0.74 -12.55 -7.51
N LEU A 68 0.02 -13.62 -7.74
CA LEU A 68 1.45 -13.54 -8.01
C LEU A 68 1.82 -14.29 -9.30
N ILE A 69 2.85 -13.77 -9.99
CA ILE A 69 3.49 -14.40 -11.13
C ILE A 69 5.00 -14.44 -10.95
N SER A 70 5.63 -15.54 -11.36
CA SER A 70 7.10 -15.67 -11.38
C SER A 70 7.74 -14.78 -12.46
N ALA A 71 9.01 -14.42 -12.26
CA ALA A 71 9.74 -13.54 -13.18
C ALA A 71 9.89 -14.11 -14.62
N ASP A 72 9.79 -15.43 -14.80
CA ASP A 72 9.83 -16.13 -16.08
C ASP A 72 8.43 -16.40 -16.68
N ASP A 73 7.36 -15.91 -16.05
CA ASP A 73 5.96 -16.09 -16.44
C ASP A 73 5.50 -17.57 -16.49
N THR A 74 6.17 -18.49 -15.77
CA THR A 74 5.82 -19.93 -15.84
C THR A 74 5.04 -20.43 -14.64
N ILE A 75 5.08 -19.74 -13.50
CA ILE A 75 4.42 -20.14 -12.26
C ILE A 75 3.46 -19.03 -11.84
N LEU A 76 2.22 -19.44 -11.58
CA LEU A 76 1.20 -18.60 -10.95
C LEU A 76 0.99 -19.02 -9.50
N VAL A 77 0.75 -18.05 -8.61
CA VAL A 77 0.42 -18.32 -7.22
C VAL A 77 -0.85 -17.55 -6.82
N GLN A 78 -1.84 -18.28 -6.35
CA GLN A 78 -3.01 -17.70 -5.69
C GLN A 78 -2.79 -17.71 -4.19
N VAL A 79 -2.88 -16.55 -3.58
CA VAL A 79 -2.83 -16.39 -2.12
C VAL A 79 -4.24 -16.38 -1.55
N SER A 80 -4.50 -17.07 -0.46
CA SER A 80 -5.84 -17.10 0.10
C SER A 80 -5.88 -17.25 1.62
N THR A 81 -6.68 -16.41 2.24
CA THR A 81 -7.09 -16.51 3.65
C THR A 81 -8.48 -17.14 3.82
N ASN A 82 -9.07 -17.66 2.73
CA ASN A 82 -10.42 -18.20 2.70
C ASN A 82 -10.55 -19.45 3.59
N GLN A 83 -11.72 -19.63 4.19
CA GLN A 83 -12.02 -20.82 5.00
C GLN A 83 -12.44 -22.04 4.15
N ASN A 84 -12.95 -21.83 2.93
CA ASN A 84 -13.31 -22.88 1.97
C ASN A 84 -12.26 -23.01 0.86
N ILE A 85 -11.15 -23.66 1.16
CA ILE A 85 -10.03 -23.83 0.22
C ILE A 85 -10.39 -24.69 -0.99
N PRO A 86 -11.15 -25.83 -0.89
CA PRO A 86 -11.48 -26.62 -2.06
C PRO A 86 -12.24 -25.84 -3.15
N GLU A 87 -13.21 -25.04 -2.73
CA GLU A 87 -13.99 -24.21 -3.66
C GLU A 87 -13.14 -23.08 -4.27
N LYS A 88 -12.28 -22.45 -3.46
CA LYS A 88 -11.35 -21.42 -3.94
C LYS A 88 -10.41 -21.99 -5.01
N ILE A 89 -9.81 -23.16 -4.78
CA ILE A 89 -8.94 -23.82 -5.76
C ILE A 89 -9.70 -24.07 -7.06
N LYS A 90 -10.86 -24.73 -6.98
CA LYS A 90 -11.67 -25.07 -8.15
C LYS A 90 -12.03 -23.81 -8.95
N SER A 91 -12.61 -22.81 -8.30
CA SER A 91 -13.05 -21.58 -8.95
C SER A 91 -11.88 -20.79 -9.58
N THR A 92 -10.71 -20.81 -8.96
CA THR A 92 -9.50 -20.16 -9.51
C THR A 92 -9.02 -20.87 -10.77
N LEU A 93 -8.92 -22.21 -10.75
CA LEU A 93 -8.49 -22.99 -11.91
C LEU A 93 -9.45 -22.85 -13.09
N GLU A 94 -10.78 -22.85 -12.83
CA GLU A 94 -11.81 -22.60 -13.85
C GLU A 94 -11.65 -21.22 -14.48
N LYS A 95 -11.41 -20.20 -13.69
CA LYS A 95 -11.21 -18.82 -14.14
C LYS A 95 -9.92 -18.65 -14.95
N ILE A 96 -8.80 -19.30 -14.55
CA ILE A 96 -7.55 -19.29 -15.32
C ILE A 96 -7.79 -19.91 -16.70
N ARG A 97 -8.49 -21.06 -16.77
CA ARG A 97 -8.83 -21.72 -18.04
C ARG A 97 -9.62 -20.80 -18.98
N ASP A 98 -10.59 -20.07 -18.42
CA ASP A 98 -11.53 -19.24 -19.20
C ASP A 98 -10.97 -17.82 -19.48
N SER A 99 -9.78 -17.51 -18.97
CA SER A 99 -9.14 -16.19 -19.13
C SER A 99 -8.47 -16.05 -20.50
N SER A 100 -8.73 -14.93 -21.15
CA SER A 100 -7.98 -14.47 -22.34
C SER A 100 -6.77 -13.60 -21.99
N ASP A 101 -6.64 -13.19 -20.73
CA ASP A 101 -5.65 -12.22 -20.29
C ASP A 101 -4.32 -12.86 -19.85
N VAL A 102 -4.32 -14.17 -19.59
CA VAL A 102 -3.13 -14.94 -19.24
C VAL A 102 -2.65 -15.68 -20.49
N ASN A 103 -1.37 -15.56 -20.82
CA ASN A 103 -0.79 -16.43 -21.83
C ASN A 103 -0.63 -17.84 -21.23
N ILE A 104 -1.74 -18.58 -21.22
CA ILE A 104 -1.86 -19.91 -20.60
C ILE A 104 -0.82 -20.88 -21.15
N ASP A 105 -0.38 -20.69 -22.40
CA ASP A 105 0.62 -21.56 -23.04
C ASP A 105 2.01 -21.47 -22.37
N LYS A 106 2.30 -20.37 -21.68
CA LYS A 106 3.54 -20.21 -20.92
C LYS A 106 3.43 -20.80 -19.51
N ILE A 107 2.23 -20.88 -18.94
CA ILE A 107 2.02 -21.30 -17.55
C ILE A 107 2.22 -22.80 -17.45
N LYS A 108 3.19 -23.22 -16.66
CA LYS A 108 3.49 -24.63 -16.38
C LYS A 108 2.80 -25.12 -15.12
N GLU A 109 2.73 -24.29 -14.09
CA GLU A 109 2.24 -24.68 -12.77
C GLU A 109 1.46 -23.56 -12.09
N VAL A 110 0.44 -23.95 -11.32
CA VAL A 110 -0.37 -23.06 -10.51
C VAL A 110 -0.32 -23.54 -9.05
N TYR A 111 0.14 -22.70 -8.17
CA TYR A 111 0.25 -22.99 -6.74
C TYR A 111 -0.77 -22.17 -5.94
N PHE A 112 -1.10 -22.70 -4.76
CA PHE A 112 -1.96 -22.03 -3.79
C PHE A 112 -1.22 -21.87 -2.47
N PHE A 113 -1.00 -20.63 -2.07
CA PHE A 113 -0.46 -20.26 -0.75
C PHE A 113 -1.63 -19.97 0.18
N VAL A 114 -1.79 -20.75 1.23
CA VAL A 114 -2.97 -20.65 2.10
C VAL A 114 -2.59 -20.71 3.58
N LEU A 115 -3.42 -20.07 4.41
CA LEU A 115 -3.37 -20.27 5.85
C LEU A 115 -3.81 -21.70 6.21
N ASP A 116 -3.18 -22.31 7.20
CA ASP A 116 -3.59 -23.62 7.67
C ASP A 116 -5.01 -23.59 8.26
N ASN A 117 -5.89 -24.44 7.74
CA ASN A 117 -7.27 -24.57 8.20
C ASN A 117 -7.84 -25.99 7.96
N PRO A 118 -8.94 -26.39 8.67
CA PRO A 118 -9.51 -27.73 8.56
C PRO A 118 -10.00 -28.11 7.16
N SER A 119 -10.40 -27.16 6.30
CA SER A 119 -10.93 -27.45 4.97
C SER A 119 -9.89 -28.05 4.01
N ILE A 120 -8.60 -27.89 4.33
CA ILE A 120 -7.47 -28.45 3.56
C ILE A 120 -7.58 -29.98 3.42
N SER A 121 -8.12 -30.68 4.44
CA SER A 121 -8.34 -32.13 4.39
C SER A 121 -9.26 -32.55 3.24
N ASN A 122 -10.16 -31.70 2.82
CA ASN A 122 -11.15 -31.94 1.75
C ASN A 122 -10.64 -31.59 0.34
N VAL A 123 -9.44 -31.04 0.21
CA VAL A 123 -8.84 -30.73 -1.09
C VAL A 123 -8.48 -32.03 -1.82
N LYS A 124 -8.87 -32.10 -3.11
CA LYS A 124 -8.62 -33.24 -4.01
C LYS A 124 -7.65 -32.84 -5.11
N ASP A 125 -7.05 -33.84 -5.73
CA ASP A 125 -6.27 -33.68 -6.96
C ASP A 125 -7.18 -33.44 -8.16
N TYR A 126 -6.74 -32.62 -9.09
CA TYR A 126 -7.38 -32.37 -10.37
C TYR A 126 -6.38 -32.74 -11.47
N LEU A 127 -6.49 -33.97 -12.00
CA LEU A 127 -5.62 -34.51 -13.03
C LEU A 127 -6.35 -34.51 -14.37
N ASN A 128 -5.80 -33.81 -15.37
CA ASN A 128 -6.31 -33.80 -16.76
C ASN A 128 -7.85 -33.62 -16.84
N ASP A 129 -8.41 -32.89 -15.93
CA ASP A 129 -9.84 -32.60 -15.92
C ASP A 129 -10.14 -31.55 -17.00
N LYS A 130 -10.99 -31.92 -17.98
CA LYS A 130 -11.44 -30.99 -19.03
C LYS A 130 -12.08 -29.71 -18.46
N GLN A 131 -12.54 -29.77 -17.22
CA GLN A 131 -13.13 -28.61 -16.54
C GLN A 131 -12.08 -27.55 -16.19
N ILE A 132 -10.81 -27.94 -15.93
CA ILE A 132 -9.72 -27.04 -15.53
C ILE A 132 -8.63 -26.85 -16.58
N GLY A 133 -8.84 -27.36 -17.80
CA GLY A 133 -7.92 -27.22 -18.92
C GLY A 133 -6.68 -28.13 -18.82
N ASN A 134 -5.56 -27.67 -19.38
CA ASN A 134 -4.31 -28.46 -19.42
C ASN A 134 -3.48 -28.36 -18.13
N ILE A 135 -3.96 -27.63 -17.12
CA ILE A 135 -3.26 -27.43 -15.86
C ILE A 135 -3.63 -28.56 -14.89
N SER A 136 -2.64 -29.34 -14.48
CA SER A 136 -2.83 -30.36 -13.44
C SER A 136 -2.59 -29.75 -12.06
N PHE A 137 -3.48 -30.04 -11.10
CA PHE A 137 -3.32 -29.68 -9.71
C PHE A 137 -3.18 -30.95 -8.87
N LEU A 138 -2.05 -31.07 -8.17
CA LEU A 138 -1.76 -32.13 -7.20
C LEU A 138 -1.71 -31.47 -5.82
N LYS A 139 -2.55 -31.91 -4.89
CA LYS A 139 -2.63 -31.33 -3.55
C LYS A 139 -1.27 -31.25 -2.87
N ASP A 140 -0.54 -32.36 -2.84
CA ASP A 140 0.74 -32.45 -2.13
C ASP A 140 1.87 -31.63 -2.77
N LYS A 141 1.73 -31.25 -4.06
CA LYS A 141 2.70 -30.46 -4.78
C LYS A 141 2.34 -28.98 -4.82
N HIS A 142 1.08 -28.67 -5.13
CA HIS A 142 0.67 -27.33 -5.52
C HIS A 142 -0.06 -26.56 -4.40
N LEU A 143 -0.38 -27.23 -3.28
CA LEU A 143 -0.95 -26.56 -2.11
C LEU A 143 0.14 -26.34 -1.07
N ILE A 144 0.51 -25.08 -0.84
CA ILE A 144 1.51 -24.68 0.15
C ILE A 144 0.78 -24.00 1.29
N THR A 145 0.81 -24.64 2.46
CA THR A 145 0.25 -24.08 3.69
C THR A 145 1.35 -23.43 4.52
N THR A 146 0.99 -22.60 5.45
CA THR A 146 1.91 -22.07 6.46
C THR A 146 2.60 -23.18 7.25
N LYS A 147 1.95 -24.34 7.45
CA LYS A 147 2.56 -25.53 8.02
C LYS A 147 3.66 -26.11 7.12
N ASN A 148 3.43 -26.18 5.81
CA ASN A 148 4.45 -26.65 4.84
C ASN A 148 5.68 -25.74 4.84
N ILE A 149 5.51 -24.43 4.99
CA ILE A 149 6.63 -23.47 5.11
C ILE A 149 7.49 -23.82 6.33
N ILE A 150 6.87 -24.06 7.50
CA ILE A 150 7.58 -24.44 8.72
C ILE A 150 8.30 -25.80 8.56
N GLU A 151 7.64 -26.79 7.95
CA GLU A 151 8.24 -28.11 7.72
C GLU A 151 9.44 -28.02 6.74
N LYS A 152 9.34 -27.24 5.67
CA LYS A 152 10.47 -26.99 4.77
C LYS A 152 11.64 -26.34 5.50
N ALA A 153 11.36 -25.35 6.36
CA ALA A 153 12.40 -24.69 7.15
C ALA A 153 13.11 -25.65 8.13
N LYS A 154 12.45 -26.71 8.60
CA LYS A 154 13.08 -27.75 9.43
C LYS A 154 14.03 -28.64 8.64
N CYS A 155 13.77 -28.87 7.35
CA CYS A 155 14.50 -29.81 6.52
C CYS A 155 15.55 -29.14 5.63
N ASP A 156 15.44 -27.81 5.37
CA ASP A 156 16.28 -27.05 4.47
C ASP A 156 16.92 -25.88 5.25
N LEU A 157 18.22 -25.98 5.52
CA LEU A 157 18.94 -25.01 6.35
C LEU A 157 19.10 -23.64 5.67
N ASP A 158 19.21 -23.60 4.34
CA ASP A 158 19.37 -22.34 3.63
C ASP A 158 18.03 -21.62 3.53
N PHE A 159 16.96 -22.34 3.23
CA PHE A 159 15.59 -21.83 3.33
C PHE A 159 15.28 -21.34 4.76
N GLN A 160 15.67 -22.12 5.80
CA GLN A 160 15.52 -21.73 7.19
C GLN A 160 16.19 -20.40 7.52
N LYS A 161 17.45 -20.22 7.09
CA LYS A 161 18.20 -18.97 7.34
C LYS A 161 17.50 -17.79 6.68
N SER A 162 17.18 -17.90 5.38
CA SER A 162 16.54 -16.85 4.63
C SER A 162 15.15 -16.50 5.16
N LEU A 163 14.36 -17.52 5.51
CA LEU A 163 13.03 -17.31 6.13
C LEU A 163 13.15 -16.69 7.54
N TYR A 164 14.15 -17.07 8.33
CA TYR A 164 14.40 -16.44 9.62
C TYR A 164 14.75 -14.95 9.45
N GLU A 165 15.64 -14.62 8.52
CA GLU A 165 16.01 -13.24 8.22
C GLU A 165 14.78 -12.42 7.77
N LEU A 166 13.93 -12.98 6.93
CA LEU A 166 12.65 -12.38 6.55
C LEU A 166 11.76 -12.11 7.78
N CYS A 167 11.53 -13.12 8.63
CA CYS A 167 10.69 -12.99 9.82
C CYS A 167 11.24 -11.95 10.82
N VAL A 168 12.56 -11.89 10.98
CA VAL A 168 13.23 -10.90 11.84
C VAL A 168 13.11 -9.52 11.27
N HIS A 169 13.33 -9.36 9.97
CA HIS A 169 13.20 -8.08 9.27
C HIS A 169 11.76 -7.56 9.39
N GLU A 170 10.77 -8.35 9.04
CA GLU A 170 9.34 -7.99 9.14
C GLU A 170 8.95 -7.59 10.57
N ARG A 171 9.39 -8.35 11.57
CA ARG A 171 9.08 -8.05 12.98
C ARG A 171 9.75 -6.76 13.46
N ASN A 172 11.03 -6.57 13.12
CA ASN A 172 11.78 -5.37 13.51
C ASN A 172 11.24 -4.15 12.77
N THR A 173 11.01 -4.26 11.49
CA THR A 173 10.41 -3.21 10.66
C THR A 173 9.05 -2.80 11.21
N THR A 174 8.18 -3.74 11.54
CA THR A 174 6.86 -3.44 12.12
C THR A 174 6.97 -2.70 13.45
N SER A 175 7.87 -3.12 14.35
CA SER A 175 8.04 -2.49 15.67
C SER A 175 8.66 -1.09 15.58
N VAL A 176 9.75 -0.95 14.82
CA VAL A 176 10.44 0.34 14.60
C VAL A 176 9.55 1.28 13.80
N CYS A 177 8.91 0.77 12.74
CA CYS A 177 8.00 1.55 11.91
C CYS A 177 6.83 2.10 12.73
N ALA A 178 6.20 1.30 13.60
CA ALA A 178 5.08 1.75 14.44
C ALA A 178 5.46 2.94 15.32
N THR A 179 6.60 2.88 15.99
CA THR A 179 7.05 3.95 16.89
C THR A 179 7.44 5.20 16.11
N SER A 180 8.26 5.03 15.07
CA SER A 180 8.73 6.14 14.23
C SER A 180 7.59 6.79 13.45
N LEU A 181 6.64 6.00 12.93
CA LEU A 181 5.45 6.49 12.26
C LEU A 181 4.58 7.31 13.22
N LYS A 182 4.35 6.81 14.44
CA LYS A 182 3.58 7.56 15.44
C LYS A 182 4.22 8.92 15.71
N GLN A 183 5.55 8.95 15.91
CA GLN A 183 6.27 10.21 16.11
C GLN A 183 6.13 11.15 14.91
N ALA A 184 6.26 10.64 13.68
CA ALA A 184 6.13 11.45 12.47
C ALA A 184 4.70 11.99 12.29
N VAL A 185 3.67 11.19 12.59
CA VAL A 185 2.27 11.61 12.57
C VAL A 185 1.99 12.68 13.64
N ASP A 186 2.43 12.46 14.87
CA ASP A 186 2.23 13.42 15.96
C ASP A 186 2.93 14.75 15.64
N ASN A 187 4.16 14.71 15.13
CA ASN A 187 4.89 15.87 14.67
C ASN A 187 4.21 16.56 13.48
N GLY A 188 3.73 15.78 12.50
CA GLY A 188 3.00 16.30 11.34
C GLY A 188 1.73 17.05 11.74
N LYS A 189 0.94 16.49 12.64
CA LYS A 189 -0.26 17.13 13.18
C LYS A 189 0.09 18.41 13.94
N PHE A 190 1.11 18.36 14.78
CA PHE A 190 1.60 19.56 15.50
C PHE A 190 2.04 20.66 14.52
N LEU A 191 2.78 20.33 13.46
CA LEU A 191 3.23 21.30 12.46
C LEU A 191 2.05 21.89 11.66
N ILE A 192 1.04 21.09 11.32
CA ILE A 192 -0.19 21.59 10.67
C ILE A 192 -0.90 22.59 11.59
N GLU A 193 -1.08 22.24 12.87
CA GLU A 193 -1.77 23.11 13.81
C GLU A 193 -1.00 24.40 14.11
N SER A 194 0.33 24.34 14.20
CA SER A 194 1.16 25.49 14.57
C SER A 194 1.51 26.42 13.42
N ASN A 195 1.55 25.91 12.16
CA ASN A 195 2.02 26.70 11.01
C ASN A 195 0.93 27.07 10.01
N ILE A 196 -0.27 26.52 10.14
CA ILE A 196 -1.37 26.81 9.23
C ILE A 196 -2.51 27.45 10.00
N ASP A 197 -2.70 28.75 9.75
CA ASP A 197 -3.85 29.47 10.25
C ASP A 197 -5.08 29.14 9.42
N ASP A 198 -6.17 28.78 10.08
CA ASP A 198 -7.48 28.52 9.49
C ASP A 198 -8.45 29.71 9.65
N LEU A 199 -8.02 30.73 10.39
CA LEU A 199 -8.76 31.97 10.60
C LEU A 199 -8.03 33.15 9.95
N ILE A 200 -8.78 34.07 9.35
CA ILE A 200 -8.26 35.37 8.91
C ILE A 200 -8.21 36.29 10.11
N ALA A 201 -7.05 36.91 10.35
CA ALA A 201 -6.79 37.80 11.49
C ALA A 201 -7.10 37.16 12.86
N GLY A 202 -7.11 35.81 12.94
CA GLY A 202 -7.41 35.09 14.17
C GLY A 202 -8.90 34.99 14.53
N GLU A 203 -9.81 35.55 13.74
CA GLU A 203 -11.23 35.70 14.11
C GLU A 203 -12.19 35.13 13.04
N TYR A 204 -11.87 35.26 11.76
CA TYR A 204 -12.83 34.98 10.69
C TYR A 204 -12.53 33.68 9.97
N GLU A 205 -13.48 32.76 10.01
CA GLU A 205 -13.44 31.52 9.23
C GLU A 205 -14.16 31.68 7.90
N ILE A 206 -13.48 31.31 6.79
CA ILE A 206 -14.11 31.28 5.48
C ILE A 206 -14.82 29.94 5.32
N ASP A 207 -16.10 30.00 4.94
CA ASP A 207 -16.84 28.80 4.59
C ASP A 207 -16.35 28.25 3.23
N ARG A 208 -15.83 27.05 3.26
CA ARG A 208 -15.37 26.26 2.11
C ARG A 208 -15.96 24.85 2.14
N SER A 209 -17.17 24.73 2.70
CA SER A 209 -17.86 23.45 2.88
C SER A 209 -18.07 22.72 1.57
N ASP A 210 -18.34 23.44 0.46
CA ASP A 210 -18.46 22.92 -0.88
C ASP A 210 -17.16 22.26 -1.35
N LYS A 211 -16.02 22.89 -1.10
CA LYS A 211 -14.68 22.37 -1.46
C LYS A 211 -14.24 21.22 -0.58
N LEU A 212 -14.61 21.27 0.69
CA LEU A 212 -14.37 20.18 1.62
C LEU A 212 -15.17 18.93 1.20
N LEU A 213 -16.43 19.11 0.77
CA LEU A 213 -17.25 18.04 0.22
C LEU A 213 -16.62 17.47 -1.06
N GLU A 214 -16.19 18.31 -1.99
CA GLU A 214 -15.49 17.91 -3.22
C GLU A 214 -14.25 17.06 -2.93
N MET A 215 -13.47 17.41 -1.89
CA MET A 215 -12.32 16.60 -1.46
C MET A 215 -12.71 15.26 -0.82
N ASN A 216 -13.81 15.22 -0.05
CA ASN A 216 -14.29 14.00 0.60
C ASN A 216 -14.94 13.01 -0.39
N GLU A 217 -15.54 13.53 -1.45
CA GLU A 217 -16.17 12.75 -2.53
C GLU A 217 -15.20 12.45 -3.68
N ALA A 218 -13.92 12.85 -3.55
CA ALA A 218 -12.92 12.63 -4.58
C ALA A 218 -12.82 11.14 -4.94
N ALA A 219 -12.96 10.84 -6.23
CA ALA A 219 -12.75 9.49 -6.76
C ALA A 219 -11.27 9.10 -6.74
N GLU A 220 -10.40 10.09 -6.83
CA GLU A 220 -8.96 9.90 -6.90
C GLU A 220 -8.30 10.01 -5.52
N ARG A 221 -7.23 9.23 -5.33
CA ARG A 221 -6.43 9.22 -4.09
C ARG A 221 -5.42 10.36 -4.03
N PHE A 222 -5.11 10.93 -5.18
CA PHE A 222 -4.20 12.04 -5.32
C PHE A 222 -5.00 13.31 -5.58
N ILE A 223 -4.92 14.26 -4.65
CA ILE A 223 -5.70 15.50 -4.69
C ILE A 223 -4.75 16.69 -4.68
N SER A 224 -4.93 17.60 -5.62
CA SER A 224 -4.21 18.87 -5.70
C SER A 224 -5.15 20.05 -5.44
N VAL A 225 -4.93 20.75 -4.34
CA VAL A 225 -5.65 21.98 -4.01
C VAL A 225 -4.91 23.17 -4.63
N GLN A 226 -5.54 23.80 -5.61
CA GLN A 226 -4.92 24.86 -6.41
C GLN A 226 -5.65 26.20 -6.23
N GLY A 227 -4.91 27.28 -6.22
CA GLY A 227 -5.49 28.64 -6.11
C GLY A 227 -4.41 29.69 -5.98
N VAL A 228 -4.80 30.96 -6.04
CA VAL A 228 -3.88 32.09 -5.87
C VAL A 228 -3.29 32.13 -4.45
N ALA A 229 -2.23 32.92 -4.26
CA ALA A 229 -1.69 33.16 -2.91
C ALA A 229 -2.79 33.75 -2.01
N GLY A 230 -2.88 33.28 -0.77
CA GLY A 230 -3.88 33.74 0.21
C GLY A 230 -5.33 33.23 0.00
N SER A 231 -5.59 32.32 -0.97
CA SER A 231 -6.95 31.79 -1.20
C SER A 231 -7.42 30.75 -0.16
N GLY A 232 -6.62 30.43 0.86
CA GLY A 232 -6.99 29.48 1.92
C GLY A 232 -6.72 28.01 1.61
N LYS A 233 -5.85 27.69 0.65
CA LYS A 233 -5.49 26.30 0.27
C LYS A 233 -5.05 25.46 1.45
N SER A 234 -4.06 25.95 2.21
CA SER A 234 -3.50 25.22 3.34
C SER A 234 -4.54 25.08 4.47
N ALA A 235 -5.37 26.09 4.70
CA ALA A 235 -6.48 26.04 5.67
C ALA A 235 -7.53 24.98 5.28
N LEU A 236 -7.90 24.87 3.97
CA LEU A 236 -8.79 23.83 3.50
C LEU A 236 -8.18 22.43 3.68
N CYS A 237 -6.89 22.25 3.36
CA CYS A 237 -6.20 21.00 3.59
C CYS A 237 -6.14 20.64 5.08
N LYS A 238 -5.88 21.60 5.97
CA LYS A 238 -5.92 21.41 7.42
C LYS A 238 -7.27 20.90 7.89
N LYS A 239 -8.36 21.54 7.45
CA LYS A 239 -9.74 21.10 7.75
C LYS A 239 -10.03 19.68 7.24
N PHE A 240 -9.65 19.38 6.00
CA PHE A 240 -9.83 18.05 5.41
C PHE A 240 -9.10 16.96 6.21
N LEU A 241 -7.91 17.27 6.72
CA LEU A 241 -7.05 16.32 7.42
C LEU A 241 -7.34 16.20 8.93
N LYS A 242 -8.15 17.08 9.51
CA LYS A 242 -8.41 17.18 10.94
C LYS A 242 -8.81 15.86 11.59
N ASP A 243 -9.72 15.11 10.95
CA ASP A 243 -10.27 13.87 11.47
C ASP A 243 -9.55 12.62 10.93
N LYS A 244 -8.45 12.79 10.17
CA LYS A 244 -7.70 11.66 9.63
C LYS A 244 -6.70 11.14 10.67
N GLU A 245 -6.67 9.81 10.85
CA GLU A 245 -5.85 9.19 11.90
C GLU A 245 -4.35 9.30 11.58
N LEU A 246 -3.96 8.91 10.36
CA LEU A 246 -2.57 8.86 9.93
C LEU A 246 -2.29 9.96 8.91
N VAL A 247 -1.63 11.02 9.34
CA VAL A 247 -1.25 12.15 8.49
C VAL A 247 0.25 12.39 8.60
N LEU A 248 0.98 12.22 7.51
CA LEU A 248 2.35 12.68 7.36
C LEU A 248 2.33 14.06 6.71
N PHE A 249 2.97 15.02 7.33
CA PHE A 249 3.05 16.39 6.82
C PHE A 249 4.47 16.77 6.44
N VAL A 250 4.60 17.53 5.36
CA VAL A 250 5.84 18.13 4.95
C VAL A 250 5.57 19.42 4.16
N ARG A 251 6.41 20.42 4.35
CA ARG A 251 6.50 21.54 3.42
C ARG A 251 7.41 21.19 2.24
N ALA A 252 7.05 21.63 1.06
CA ALA A 252 7.72 21.25 -0.17
C ALA A 252 9.22 21.60 -0.19
N GLU A 253 9.66 22.61 0.57
CA GLU A 253 11.07 22.96 0.72
C GLU A 253 11.93 21.80 1.26
N LYS A 254 11.34 20.91 2.07
CA LYS A 254 12.06 19.73 2.58
C LYS A 254 12.49 18.76 1.49
N PHE A 255 11.76 18.70 0.37
CA PHE A 255 12.20 17.92 -0.79
C PHE A 255 13.47 18.48 -1.41
N ILE A 256 13.67 19.82 -1.34
CA ILE A 256 14.87 20.47 -1.86
C ILE A 256 16.09 20.09 -1.01
N GLU A 257 15.92 20.01 0.31
CA GLU A 257 16.97 19.64 1.25
C GLU A 257 17.26 18.13 1.26
N ALA A 258 16.28 17.29 0.97
CA ALA A 258 16.35 15.84 1.12
C ALA A 258 17.24 15.17 0.05
N ASN A 259 17.93 14.11 0.43
CA ASN A 259 18.68 13.24 -0.47
C ASN A 259 17.91 11.95 -0.84
N SER A 260 16.88 11.59 -0.08
CA SER A 260 16.00 10.45 -0.32
C SER A 260 14.62 10.71 0.28
N LEU A 261 13.60 9.96 -0.14
CA LEU A 261 12.26 10.02 0.48
C LEU A 261 12.32 9.71 1.97
N ASP A 262 13.11 8.72 2.35
CA ASP A 262 13.23 8.28 3.74
C ASP A 262 13.78 9.40 4.65
N SER A 263 14.63 10.28 4.11
CA SER A 263 15.22 11.40 4.88
C SER A 263 14.22 12.53 5.16
N ILE A 264 13.10 12.60 4.43
CA ILE A 264 12.08 13.66 4.60
C ILE A 264 11.36 13.51 5.94
N TRP A 265 11.00 12.29 6.30
CA TRP A 265 10.28 11.97 7.55
C TRP A 265 11.10 11.12 8.52
N ASN A 266 12.37 10.77 8.19
CA ASN A 266 13.18 9.76 8.90
C ASN A 266 12.46 8.41 9.02
N LEU A 267 11.78 8.00 7.95
CA LEU A 267 10.99 6.77 7.83
C LEU A 267 11.38 6.05 6.55
N ASN A 268 11.48 4.73 6.58
CA ASN A 268 11.46 3.95 5.36
C ASN A 268 10.02 3.95 4.81
N MET A 269 9.79 4.68 3.72
CA MET A 269 8.43 4.90 3.20
C MET A 269 7.79 3.62 2.68
N GLN A 270 8.56 2.68 2.12
CA GLN A 270 8.04 1.38 1.69
C GLN A 270 7.52 0.58 2.89
N ASP A 271 8.27 0.58 4.00
CA ASP A 271 7.85 -0.09 5.23
C ASP A 271 6.62 0.57 5.86
N VAL A 272 6.53 1.91 5.79
CA VAL A 272 5.34 2.66 6.22
C VAL A 272 4.11 2.24 5.42
N PHE A 273 4.21 2.19 4.09
CA PHE A 273 3.10 1.79 3.23
C PHE A 273 2.66 0.35 3.49
N ARG A 274 3.60 -0.57 3.68
CA ARG A 274 3.28 -1.96 4.07
C ARG A 274 2.62 -2.02 5.45
N TYR A 275 3.19 -1.33 6.43
CA TYR A 275 2.69 -1.32 7.80
C TYR A 275 1.27 -0.74 7.92
N THR A 276 0.95 0.27 7.11
CA THR A 276 -0.36 0.95 7.13
C THR A 276 -1.40 0.32 6.20
N ALA A 277 -1.17 -0.87 5.64
CA ALA A 277 -2.07 -1.51 4.67
C ALA A 277 -3.54 -1.63 5.13
N ASN A 278 -3.80 -1.61 6.45
CA ASN A 278 -5.14 -1.70 7.04
C ASN A 278 -5.78 -0.36 7.35
N LYS A 279 -5.08 0.77 7.09
CA LYS A 279 -5.54 2.10 7.45
C LYS A 279 -5.17 3.08 6.34
N ARG A 280 -6.05 4.01 6.07
CA ARG A 280 -5.73 5.10 5.15
C ARG A 280 -4.64 5.98 5.74
N ILE A 281 -3.56 6.19 4.98
CA ILE A 281 -2.52 7.16 5.31
C ILE A 281 -2.59 8.32 4.33
N TYR A 282 -2.51 9.53 4.85
CA TYR A 282 -2.54 10.78 4.11
C TYR A 282 -1.18 11.44 4.17
N ILE A 283 -0.59 11.73 3.03
CA ILE A 283 0.67 12.47 2.91
C ILE A 283 0.30 13.86 2.42
N TYR A 284 0.47 14.86 3.27
CA TYR A 284 0.21 16.25 2.91
C TYR A 284 1.51 16.99 2.63
N ILE A 285 1.62 17.52 1.39
CA ILE A 285 2.74 18.32 0.91
C ILE A 285 2.22 19.74 0.69
N ASP A 286 2.63 20.67 1.56
CA ASP A 286 2.21 22.06 1.47
C ASP A 286 3.17 22.89 0.62
N ALA A 287 2.60 23.87 -0.11
CA ALA A 287 3.33 24.85 -0.89
C ALA A 287 4.24 24.24 -1.99
N LEU A 288 3.67 23.39 -2.83
CA LEU A 288 4.41 22.63 -3.85
C LEU A 288 5.13 23.53 -4.89
N GLU A 289 4.72 24.80 -5.01
CA GLU A 289 5.39 25.79 -5.83
C GLU A 289 6.89 25.94 -5.54
N PHE A 290 7.33 25.64 -4.32
CA PHE A 290 8.76 25.71 -4.01
C PHE A 290 9.62 24.65 -4.73
N ILE A 291 9.01 23.56 -5.20
CA ILE A 291 9.73 22.56 -6.00
C ILE A 291 9.77 22.97 -7.49
N ALA A 292 8.92 23.90 -7.94
CA ALA A 292 8.80 24.26 -9.34
C ALA A 292 10.13 24.67 -9.98
N ASP A 293 10.93 25.46 -9.26
CA ASP A 293 12.24 25.96 -9.71
C ASP A 293 13.43 25.10 -9.22
N ALA A 294 13.16 23.99 -8.56
CA ALA A 294 14.19 23.11 -8.01
C ALA A 294 14.89 22.27 -9.09
N PRO A 295 16.12 21.77 -8.85
CA PRO A 295 16.79 20.86 -9.76
C PRO A 295 15.97 19.61 -10.07
N LYS A 296 16.14 19.04 -11.28
CA LYS A 296 15.39 17.86 -11.75
C LYS A 296 15.39 16.70 -10.74
N THR A 297 16.51 16.46 -10.05
CA THR A 297 16.62 15.39 -9.04
C THR A 297 15.61 15.52 -7.89
N LYS A 298 15.13 16.73 -7.59
CA LYS A 298 14.12 16.98 -6.55
C LYS A 298 12.70 16.71 -7.05
N HIS A 299 12.45 16.97 -8.32
CA HIS A 299 11.22 16.52 -9.00
C HIS A 299 11.18 15.00 -9.08
N ASP A 300 12.33 14.33 -9.27
CA ASP A 300 12.42 12.87 -9.32
C ASP A 300 12.05 12.25 -7.96
N LEU A 301 12.41 12.87 -6.82
CA LEU A 301 11.97 12.41 -5.48
C LEU A 301 10.45 12.51 -5.32
N LEU A 302 9.85 13.61 -5.76
CA LEU A 302 8.40 13.75 -5.71
C LEU A 302 7.72 12.72 -6.62
N PHE A 303 8.23 12.54 -7.84
CA PHE A 303 7.73 11.51 -8.76
C PHE A 303 7.86 10.10 -8.16
N GLN A 304 8.98 9.79 -7.52
CA GLN A 304 9.18 8.52 -6.81
C GLN A 304 8.12 8.32 -5.73
N LEU A 305 7.80 9.35 -4.93
CA LEU A 305 6.75 9.25 -3.91
C LEU A 305 5.39 8.88 -4.51
N TYR A 306 4.99 9.54 -5.60
CA TYR A 306 3.73 9.21 -6.29
C TYR A 306 3.75 7.80 -6.87
N ASN A 307 4.86 7.40 -7.49
CA ASN A 307 5.03 6.07 -8.06
C ASN A 307 4.96 4.98 -6.98
N ASP A 308 5.63 5.20 -5.86
CA ASP A 308 5.59 4.27 -4.72
C ASP A 308 4.18 4.20 -4.12
N ALA A 309 3.52 5.35 -3.92
CA ALA A 309 2.17 5.43 -3.38
C ALA A 309 1.11 4.81 -4.33
N ALA A 310 1.33 4.87 -5.64
CA ALA A 310 0.41 4.29 -6.63
C ALA A 310 0.23 2.77 -6.46
N ASN A 311 1.23 2.08 -5.92
CA ASN A 311 1.18 0.64 -5.65
C ASN A 311 0.33 0.26 -4.43
N TYR A 312 -0.19 1.24 -3.66
CA TYR A 312 -0.92 1.00 -2.41
C TYR A 312 -2.23 1.80 -2.38
N GLU A 313 -3.36 1.11 -2.44
CA GLU A 313 -4.69 1.74 -2.54
C GLU A 313 -5.08 2.59 -1.32
N HIS A 314 -4.50 2.33 -0.16
CA HIS A 314 -4.75 3.05 1.09
C HIS A 314 -3.89 4.30 1.28
N VAL A 315 -2.98 4.60 0.35
CA VAL A 315 -2.10 5.78 0.40
C VAL A 315 -2.72 6.92 -0.40
N TYR A 316 -2.90 8.05 0.26
CA TYR A 316 -3.45 9.28 -0.29
C TYR A 316 -2.39 10.37 -0.28
N ILE A 317 -2.26 11.12 -1.37
CA ILE A 317 -1.38 12.29 -1.44
C ILE A 317 -2.25 13.54 -1.64
N ILE A 318 -2.12 14.48 -0.72
CA ILE A 318 -2.77 15.78 -0.78
C ILE A 318 -1.69 16.83 -0.99
N THR A 319 -1.89 17.74 -1.93
CA THR A 319 -0.93 18.82 -2.18
C THR A 319 -1.63 20.16 -2.22
N SER A 320 -0.96 21.20 -1.80
CA SER A 320 -1.35 22.58 -2.07
C SER A 320 -0.37 23.22 -3.04
N CYS A 321 -0.87 23.96 -4.04
CA CYS A 321 -0.04 24.61 -5.06
C CYS A 321 -0.67 25.93 -5.53
N ARG A 322 0.14 26.89 -5.98
CA ARG A 322 -0.35 28.07 -6.68
C ARG A 322 -0.77 27.71 -8.10
N SER A 323 -1.89 28.29 -8.55
CA SER A 323 -2.39 28.05 -9.91
C SER A 323 -1.44 28.53 -11.02
N SER A 324 -0.54 29.50 -10.71
CA SER A 324 0.48 29.99 -11.63
C SER A 324 1.61 28.98 -11.89
N ASP A 325 1.85 28.05 -10.97
CA ASP A 325 3.05 27.19 -10.96
C ASP A 325 2.74 25.74 -11.39
N LYS A 326 1.71 25.56 -12.23
CA LYS A 326 1.27 24.27 -12.77
C LYS A 326 2.37 23.48 -13.46
N ASN A 327 3.40 24.13 -13.98
CA ASN A 327 4.48 23.47 -14.72
C ASN A 327 5.27 22.45 -13.90
N ALA A 328 5.35 22.62 -12.57
CA ALA A 328 5.94 21.61 -11.68
C ALA A 328 5.14 20.30 -11.66
N PHE A 329 3.81 20.39 -11.88
CA PHE A 329 2.86 19.30 -11.85
C PHE A 329 2.68 18.56 -13.17
N LEU A 330 2.93 19.20 -14.32
CA LEU A 330 2.62 18.64 -15.64
C LEU A 330 3.24 17.25 -15.89
N LYS A 331 4.41 16.98 -15.30
CA LYS A 331 5.03 15.65 -15.39
C LYS A 331 4.33 14.60 -14.54
N ILE A 332 3.78 14.99 -13.40
CA ILE A 332 3.09 14.10 -12.45
C ILE A 332 1.66 13.87 -12.96
N GLU A 333 0.95 14.94 -13.35
CA GLU A 333 -0.41 14.88 -13.93
C GLU A 333 -0.47 14.04 -15.22
N GLY A 334 0.61 13.97 -15.99
CA GLY A 334 0.68 13.13 -17.20
C GLY A 334 0.83 11.61 -16.92
N HIS A 335 1.15 11.22 -15.68
CA HIS A 335 1.40 9.82 -15.32
C HIS A 335 0.42 9.28 -14.27
N PHE A 336 -0.17 10.16 -13.46
CA PHE A 336 -1.07 9.77 -12.36
C PHE A 336 -2.40 10.50 -12.50
N SER A 337 -3.49 9.83 -12.14
CA SER A 337 -4.80 10.46 -12.05
C SER A 337 -4.85 11.31 -10.77
N ILE A 338 -4.95 12.66 -10.97
CA ILE A 338 -4.96 13.63 -9.88
C ILE A 338 -6.23 14.46 -9.97
N GLN A 339 -7.02 14.47 -8.91
CA GLN A 339 -8.16 15.37 -8.83
C GLN A 339 -7.71 16.77 -8.40
N THR A 340 -8.05 17.77 -9.20
CA THR A 340 -7.75 19.17 -8.88
C THR A 340 -8.95 19.83 -8.22
N VAL A 341 -8.75 20.40 -7.03
CA VAL A 341 -9.73 21.24 -6.32
C VAL A 341 -9.31 22.68 -6.41
N GLY A 342 -10.04 23.47 -7.19
CA GLY A 342 -9.72 24.89 -7.43
C GLY A 342 -10.32 25.80 -6.37
N LEU A 343 -9.49 26.72 -5.81
CA LEU A 343 -9.95 27.79 -4.95
C LEU A 343 -9.86 29.15 -5.67
N SER A 344 -11.00 29.82 -5.75
CA SER A 344 -11.06 31.21 -6.21
C SER A 344 -10.60 32.19 -5.13
N VAL A 345 -10.26 33.42 -5.52
CA VAL A 345 -10.16 34.55 -4.59
C VAL A 345 -11.48 34.73 -3.83
N LEU A 346 -11.40 35.32 -2.64
CA LEU A 346 -12.58 35.69 -1.89
C LEU A 346 -13.48 36.61 -2.70
N ALA A 347 -14.77 36.33 -2.70
CA ALA A 347 -15.74 37.22 -3.28
C ALA A 347 -15.85 38.54 -2.48
N ASN A 348 -16.21 39.62 -3.13
CA ASN A 348 -16.37 40.92 -2.44
C ASN A 348 -17.36 40.82 -1.24
N SER A 349 -18.37 39.96 -1.32
CA SER A 349 -19.30 39.70 -0.22
C SER A 349 -18.63 39.05 0.98
N GLU A 350 -17.70 38.12 0.74
CA GLU A 350 -16.90 37.47 1.79
C GLU A 350 -15.91 38.48 2.44
N ILE A 351 -15.27 39.32 1.62
CA ILE A 351 -14.36 40.38 2.07
C ILE A 351 -15.12 41.41 2.93
N ASN A 352 -16.30 41.83 2.49
CA ASN A 352 -17.12 42.79 3.24
C ASN A 352 -17.63 42.24 4.57
N ALA A 353 -17.94 40.94 4.64
CA ALA A 353 -18.34 40.28 5.89
C ALA A 353 -17.18 40.17 6.89
N ILE A 354 -15.92 40.14 6.41
CA ILE A 354 -14.72 40.16 7.26
C ILE A 354 -14.40 41.58 7.74
N ALA A 355 -14.75 42.61 6.94
CA ALA A 355 -14.44 44.03 7.23
C ALA A 355 -15.51 44.76 8.09
N SER A 356 -16.69 44.15 8.31
CA SER A 356 -17.78 44.64 9.10
C SER A 356 -17.74 44.13 10.55
#